data_4c3f81b1950ff304c1c593adb4477892
#
_entry.id   4c3f81b1950ff304c1c593adb4477892
#
_cell.length_a   1.000
_cell.length_b   1.000
_cell.length_c   1.000
_cell.angle_alpha   90.00
_cell.angle_beta   90.00
_cell.angle_gamma   90.00
#
_symmetry.space_group_name_H-M   'P 1'
#
loop_
_entity.id
_entity.type
_entity.pdbx_description
1 polymer ?
#
loop_
_entity_poly.entity_id
_entity_poly.type
_entity_poly.pdbx_seq_one_letter_code
_entity_poly.pdbx_strand_id
1 'polypeptide(L)'
;MGVPKRLTEMQKRFAEYLVFNEGRTTAKEAALEAGYSPKRSRQEGSELQNPRLSPLVVQYIGALREEKLKKYEVTYDKHVAELGKIREAA
;
A
#
# COMPACT_ATOMS: atom_id res chain seq x y z
N MET A 1 15.32 20.30 11.94
CA MET A 1 14.56 19.21 12.43
C MET A 1 14.44 18.09 11.46
N GLY A 2 14.72 16.93 11.88
CA GLY A 2 14.82 15.82 10.99
C GLY A 2 13.52 15.10 10.73
N VAL A 3 13.66 14.00 10.03
CA VAL A 3 12.59 13.11 9.69
C VAL A 3 12.06 12.46 10.99
N PRO A 4 10.73 12.32 11.13
CA PRO A 4 10.21 11.61 12.30
C PRO A 4 10.76 10.19 12.37
N LYS A 5 11.10 9.77 13.57
CA LYS A 5 11.65 8.43 13.78
C LYS A 5 10.59 7.34 13.80
N ARG A 6 9.33 7.72 13.92
CA ARG A 6 8.22 6.78 13.99
C ARG A 6 7.08 7.24 13.10
N LEU A 7 6.40 6.27 12.55
CA LEU A 7 5.18 6.53 11.81
C LEU A 7 4.04 6.88 12.78
N THR A 8 3.25 7.88 12.42
CA THR A 8 2.03 8.19 13.17
C THR A 8 0.94 7.21 12.78
N GLU A 9 -0.11 7.13 13.61
CA GLU A 9 -1.27 6.30 13.30
C GLU A 9 -1.89 6.68 11.96
N MET A 10 -2.00 7.97 11.70
CA MET A 10 -2.56 8.44 10.44
C MET A 10 -1.71 8.03 9.24
N GLN A 11 -0.40 8.11 9.39
CA GLN A 11 0.52 7.69 8.32
C GLN A 11 0.42 6.20 8.05
N LYS A 12 0.31 5.39 9.10
CA LYS A 12 0.12 3.95 8.96
C LYS A 12 -1.19 3.63 8.25
N ARG A 13 -2.27 4.27 8.66
CA ARG A 13 -3.58 4.07 8.05
C ARG A 13 -3.56 4.45 6.58
N PHE A 14 -2.91 5.55 6.26
CA PHE A 14 -2.77 5.99 4.88
C PHE A 14 -2.07 4.91 4.05
N ALA A 15 -0.92 4.44 4.52
CA ALA A 15 -0.13 3.45 3.79
C ALA A 15 -0.90 2.14 3.62
N GLU A 16 -1.52 1.67 4.69
CA GLU A 16 -2.28 0.42 4.66
C GLU A 16 -3.47 0.50 3.70
N TYR A 17 -4.23 1.58 3.80
CA TYR A 17 -5.38 1.76 2.92
C TYR A 17 -4.94 1.87 1.45
N LEU A 18 -3.89 2.63 1.20
CA LEU A 18 -3.37 2.83 -0.15
C LEU A 18 -2.93 1.50 -0.78
N VAL A 19 -2.19 0.70 -0.04
CA VAL A 19 -1.67 -0.57 -0.55
C VAL A 19 -2.77 -1.62 -0.70
N PHE A 20 -3.63 -1.75 0.30
CA PHE A 20 -4.69 -2.76 0.24
C PHE A 20 -5.76 -2.45 -0.80
N ASN A 21 -5.90 -1.20 -1.19
CA ASN A 21 -6.87 -0.78 -2.19
C ASN A 21 -6.20 -0.24 -3.47
N GLU A 22 -4.98 -0.67 -3.74
CA GLU A 22 -4.28 -0.25 -4.95
C GLU A 22 -5.11 -0.57 -6.19
N GLY A 23 -5.21 0.43 -7.08
CA GLY A 23 -6.02 0.32 -8.26
C GLY A 23 -7.49 0.67 -8.06
N ARG A 24 -7.93 0.79 -6.80
CA ARG A 24 -9.32 1.14 -6.48
C ARG A 24 -9.44 2.46 -5.75
N THR A 25 -8.34 3.00 -5.26
CA THR A 25 -8.33 4.24 -4.50
C THR A 25 -7.32 5.21 -5.06
N THR A 26 -7.49 6.48 -4.70
CA THR A 26 -6.52 7.52 -5.00
C THR A 26 -5.78 7.90 -3.72
N ALA A 27 -4.67 8.62 -3.86
CA ALA A 27 -3.94 9.11 -2.70
C ALA A 27 -4.81 10.04 -1.85
N LYS A 28 -5.65 10.84 -2.49
CA LYS A 28 -6.58 11.72 -1.78
C LYS A 28 -7.56 10.93 -0.93
N GLU A 29 -8.14 9.87 -1.49
CA GLU A 29 -9.08 9.03 -0.75
C GLU A 29 -8.40 8.31 0.41
N ALA A 30 -7.19 7.81 0.18
CA ALA A 30 -6.44 7.16 1.24
C ALA A 30 -6.13 8.13 2.39
N ALA A 31 -5.81 9.37 2.06
CA ALA A 31 -5.57 10.39 3.08
C ALA A 31 -6.84 10.70 3.86
N LEU A 32 -7.99 10.79 3.19
CA LEU A 32 -9.27 11.00 3.86
C LEU A 32 -9.60 9.86 4.80
N GLU A 33 -9.42 8.63 4.36
CA GLU A 33 -9.67 7.45 5.20
C GLU A 33 -8.72 7.38 6.39
N ALA A 34 -7.51 7.92 6.23
CA ALA A 34 -6.55 7.96 7.33
C ALA A 34 -6.88 9.01 8.38
N GLY A 35 -7.77 9.95 8.06
CA GLY A 35 -8.20 10.99 8.99
C GLY A 35 -7.70 12.38 8.67
N TYR A 36 -7.02 12.57 7.55
CA TYR A 36 -6.59 13.90 7.13
C TYR A 36 -7.79 14.72 6.66
N SER A 37 -7.70 16.04 6.83
CA SER A 37 -8.81 16.90 6.47
C SER A 37 -9.04 16.93 4.95
N PRO A 38 -10.30 17.10 4.51
CA PRO A 38 -10.59 17.17 3.08
C PRO A 38 -9.82 18.26 2.34
N LYS A 39 -9.58 19.38 3.01
CA LYS A 39 -8.84 20.49 2.39
C LYS A 39 -7.40 20.14 2.10
N ARG A 40 -6.81 19.30 2.94
CA ARG A 40 -5.39 18.94 2.84
C ARG A 40 -5.16 17.54 2.28
N SER A 41 -6.20 16.76 2.08
CA SER A 41 -6.07 15.37 1.68
C SER A 41 -5.30 15.18 0.38
N ARG A 42 -5.51 16.04 -0.59
CA ARG A 42 -4.80 15.96 -1.87
C ARG A 42 -3.31 16.24 -1.70
N GLN A 43 -2.99 17.29 -0.95
CA GLN A 43 -1.61 17.65 -0.68
C GLN A 43 -0.92 16.62 0.20
N GLU A 44 -1.60 16.18 1.27
CA GLU A 44 -1.07 15.19 2.18
C GLU A 44 -0.81 13.86 1.45
N GLY A 45 -1.74 13.45 0.59
CA GLY A 45 -1.56 12.25 -0.20
C GLY A 45 -0.32 12.29 -1.07
N SER A 46 -0.05 13.43 -1.68
CA SER A 46 1.14 13.64 -2.49
C SER A 46 2.41 13.65 -1.63
N GLU A 47 2.39 14.39 -0.53
CA GLU A 47 3.54 14.50 0.37
C GLU A 47 3.91 13.19 1.03
N LEU A 48 2.90 12.39 1.40
CA LEU A 48 3.14 11.11 2.06
C LEU A 48 3.78 10.08 1.13
N GLN A 49 3.66 10.27 -0.17
CA GLN A 49 4.32 9.41 -1.14
C GLN A 49 5.67 9.95 -1.61
N ASN A 50 6.06 11.12 -1.14
CA ASN A 50 7.33 11.74 -1.52
C ASN A 50 8.43 11.27 -0.56
N PRO A 51 9.45 10.54 -1.05
CA PRO A 51 10.52 10.03 -0.18
C PRO A 51 11.35 11.12 0.48
N ARG A 52 11.36 12.33 -0.05
CA ARG A 52 12.07 13.45 0.56
C ARG A 52 11.33 14.00 1.76
N LEU A 53 10.00 13.99 1.71
CA LEU A 53 9.16 14.55 2.76
C LEU A 53 8.73 13.49 3.76
N SER A 54 8.50 12.28 3.30
CA SER A 54 7.95 11.21 4.14
C SER A 54 8.67 9.88 3.88
N PRO A 55 9.98 9.82 4.18
CA PRO A 55 10.74 8.60 3.89
C PRO A 55 10.25 7.37 4.64
N LEU A 56 9.79 7.53 5.88
CA LEU A 56 9.26 6.40 6.66
C LEU A 56 7.97 5.85 6.07
N VAL A 57 7.11 6.73 5.59
CA VAL A 57 5.85 6.32 4.94
C VAL A 57 6.15 5.56 3.65
N VAL A 58 7.07 6.08 2.85
CA VAL A 58 7.46 5.45 1.59
C VAL A 58 8.06 4.06 1.83
N GLN A 59 8.91 3.94 2.85
CA GLN A 59 9.49 2.65 3.24
C GLN A 59 8.41 1.68 3.69
N TYR A 60 7.47 2.14 4.49
CA TYR A 60 6.38 1.30 4.97
C TYR A 60 5.48 0.84 3.83
N ILE A 61 5.17 1.73 2.90
CA ILE A 61 4.41 1.36 1.70
C ILE A 61 5.14 0.28 0.91
N GLY A 62 6.45 0.44 0.74
CA GLY A 62 7.27 -0.57 0.06
C GLY A 62 7.23 -1.92 0.74
N ALA A 63 7.34 -1.93 2.07
CA ALA A 63 7.28 -3.17 2.84
C ALA A 63 5.91 -3.85 2.72
N LEU A 64 4.85 -3.06 2.77
CA LEU A 64 3.49 -3.59 2.61
C LEU A 64 3.28 -4.18 1.21
N ARG A 65 3.82 -3.53 0.19
CA ARG A 65 3.73 -4.04 -1.17
C ARG A 65 4.48 -5.36 -1.33
N GLU A 66 5.63 -5.47 -0.70
CA GLU A 66 6.39 -6.71 -0.73
C GLU A 66 5.64 -7.86 -0.06
N GLU A 67 5.05 -7.60 1.10
CA GLU A 67 4.24 -8.60 1.79
C GLU A 67 3.04 -9.03 0.94
N LYS A 68 2.40 -8.08 0.30
CA LYS A 68 1.26 -8.34 -0.56
C LYS A 68 1.67 -9.22 -1.75
N LEU A 69 2.80 -8.88 -2.38
CA LEU A 69 3.34 -9.65 -3.49
C LEU A 69 3.67 -11.09 -3.09
N LYS A 70 4.29 -11.26 -1.93
CA LYS A 70 4.61 -12.59 -1.42
C LYS A 70 3.37 -13.44 -1.22
N LYS A 71 2.32 -12.84 -0.67
CA LYS A 71 1.04 -13.53 -0.49
C LYS A 71 0.43 -13.92 -1.83
N TYR A 72 0.50 -13.03 -2.80
CA TYR A 72 -0.01 -13.31 -4.14
C TYR A 72 0.80 -14.37 -4.84
N GLU A 73 2.10 -14.36 -4.70
CA GLU A 73 2.97 -15.38 -5.30
C GLU A 73 2.63 -16.76 -4.81
N VAL A 74 2.48 -16.92 -3.49
CA VAL A 74 2.11 -18.21 -2.90
C VAL A 74 0.76 -18.67 -3.41
N THR A 75 -0.22 -17.77 -3.43
CA THR A 75 -1.56 -18.09 -3.91
C THR A 75 -1.56 -18.40 -5.41
N TYR A 76 -0.80 -17.63 -6.15
CA TYR A 76 -0.71 -17.79 -7.60
C TYR A 76 -0.09 -19.13 -7.97
N ASP A 77 1.00 -19.50 -7.33
CA ASP A 77 1.67 -20.77 -7.60
C ASP A 77 0.75 -21.95 -7.33
N LYS A 78 0.02 -21.89 -6.22
CA LYS A 78 -0.95 -22.94 -5.88
C LYS A 78 -2.05 -23.04 -6.94
N HIS A 79 -2.54 -21.91 -7.36
CA HIS A 79 -3.60 -21.84 -8.35
C HIS A 79 -3.14 -22.31 -9.73
N VAL A 80 -1.95 -21.93 -10.13
CA VAL A 80 -1.36 -22.34 -11.39
C VAL A 80 -1.14 -23.85 -11.43
N ALA A 81 -0.69 -24.41 -10.31
CA ALA A 81 -0.49 -25.86 -10.23
C ALA A 81 -1.81 -26.61 -10.45
N GLU A 82 -2.89 -26.13 -9.87
CA GLU A 82 -4.21 -26.74 -10.06
C GLU A 82 -4.71 -26.62 -11.50
N LEU A 83 -4.51 -25.45 -12.09
CA LEU A 83 -4.88 -25.23 -13.49
C LEU A 83 -4.06 -26.10 -14.44
N GLY A 84 -2.79 -26.28 -14.12
CA GLY A 84 -1.91 -27.15 -14.89
C GLY A 84 -2.41 -28.59 -14.89
N LYS A 85 -2.85 -29.09 -13.75
CA LYS A 85 -3.43 -30.43 -13.64
C LYS A 85 -4.69 -30.57 -14.47
N ILE A 86 -5.54 -29.56 -14.45
CA ILE A 86 -6.78 -29.59 -15.24
C ILE A 86 -6.45 -29.63 -16.72
N ARG A 87 -5.47 -28.88 -17.16
CA ARG A 87 -5.04 -28.86 -18.57
C ARG A 87 -4.49 -30.22 -18.99
N GLU A 88 -3.71 -30.83 -18.14
CA GLU A 88 -3.14 -32.14 -18.44
C GLU A 88 -4.23 -33.21 -18.53
N ALA A 89 -5.25 -33.08 -17.69
CA ALA A 89 -6.38 -33.98 -17.72
C ALA A 89 -7.23 -33.82 -18.95
N ALA A 90 -7.21 -32.62 -19.51
CA ALA A 90 -7.97 -32.35 -20.72
C ALA A 90 -7.20 -32.76 -21.97
#